data_c4838f7d62b32fb51acd6ffa35f4e2ed
#
_entry.id   c4838f7d62b32fb51acd6ffa35f4e2ed
#
_cell.length_a   1.000
_cell.length_b   1.000
_cell.length_c   1.000
_cell.angle_alpha   90.00
_cell.angle_beta   90.00
_cell.angle_gamma   90.00
#
_symmetry.space_group_name_H-M   'P 1'
#
loop_
_entity.id
_entity.type
_entity.pdbx_description
1 polymer ?
#
loop_
_entity_poly.entity_id
_entity_poly.type
_entity_poly.pdbx_seq_one_letter_code
_entity_poly.pdbx_strand_id
1 'polypeptide(L)'
;LAYYFDHEERMDPNLSKWMKRAARFVENCLGPVDEFVEAIPQLVRLTSGATSTRARKDALPFMKVSKTPVCTPSAEPLLRSLYAYFGVKLRNVRLVAWNRVIVVTKNWKTGRTIAAEPEGNLPFQLAFDTFVKGCLRKVGINLSSQRRNQQYAAKASVDDAEATVDFTMASDTGARLAVHWLYPPKWVELLERFRTPLGRLDPGLASDYPEFDKVWQYAKFSSMGNGCTFGLETLIFASLAYAVGSRTICVYGDDVVVDADKYDDFTRLAKFLGFVVNHEKSYASGPFRESCGENYYRGTLVTPFYVREWHDEMRKADRCHVVNGLAKVSLPGGKLWTLLRSIVKDDELPLVPYCENSTAGVHIDVYLARDRGLIKPRREYVTIRHREVADPDEGRLYKAAMRVERRLVVDNNAEMYKAYVPVASSVRVSDARTKALWFLQAIQMDLSKEEERSPYSPRTCWLDKGFRPRGARESTLVPIISSHVGYKRDWVAFNPRRVADHPPHLFWWGEWLTAPQTDQ
;
A
#
# COMPACT_ATOMS: atom_id res chain seq x y z
N LEU A 1 -5.70 25.35 18.17
CA LEU A 1 -4.49 25.45 17.33
C LEU A 1 -4.43 26.81 16.62
N ALA A 2 -5.49 27.24 15.93
CA ALA A 2 -5.51 28.53 15.21
C ALA A 2 -5.17 29.72 16.12
N TYR A 3 -5.78 29.78 17.30
CA TYR A 3 -5.48 30.85 18.30
C TYR A 3 -4.00 30.90 18.67
N TYR A 4 -3.38 29.75 18.94
CA TYR A 4 -1.97 29.69 19.34
C TYR A 4 -0.99 29.81 18.16
N PHE A 5 -1.45 29.62 16.93
CA PHE A 5 -0.63 29.86 15.74
C PHE A 5 -0.23 31.36 15.66
N ASP A 6 -1.18 32.24 16.00
CA ASP A 6 -0.96 33.68 15.99
C ASP A 6 -0.48 34.24 17.35
N HIS A 7 -0.57 33.46 18.44
CA HIS A 7 -0.26 33.86 19.80
C HIS A 7 0.61 32.80 20.51
N GLU A 8 1.77 32.48 19.92
CA GLU A 8 2.66 31.45 20.45
C GLU A 8 3.12 31.72 21.89
N GLU A 9 3.28 33.00 22.27
CA GLU A 9 3.69 33.43 23.60
C GLU A 9 2.68 33.05 24.70
N ARG A 10 1.44 32.76 24.34
CA ARG A 10 0.37 32.34 25.26
C ARG A 10 0.25 30.82 25.37
N MET A 11 1.06 30.09 24.62
CA MET A 11 1.10 28.62 24.65
C MET A 11 1.84 28.13 25.89
N ASP A 12 1.40 26.99 26.41
CA ASP A 12 2.17 26.26 27.43
C ASP A 12 3.64 26.09 27.00
N PRO A 13 4.61 26.47 27.88
CA PRO A 13 6.04 26.42 27.54
C PRO A 13 6.52 25.05 27.04
N ASN A 14 5.96 23.93 27.56
CA ASN A 14 6.29 22.60 27.10
C ASN A 14 5.75 22.35 25.68
N LEU A 15 4.52 22.75 25.40
CA LEU A 15 3.94 22.64 24.07
C LEU A 15 4.74 23.46 23.05
N SER A 16 5.08 24.71 23.37
CA SER A 16 5.91 25.55 22.50
C SER A 16 7.29 24.90 22.23
N LYS A 17 7.95 24.41 23.28
CA LYS A 17 9.22 23.69 23.17
C LYS A 17 9.10 22.43 22.28
N TRP A 18 8.06 21.63 22.50
CA TRP A 18 7.84 20.42 21.71
C TRP A 18 7.49 20.73 20.25
N MET A 19 6.67 21.73 19.99
CA MET A 19 6.35 22.18 18.63
C MET A 19 7.61 22.59 17.86
N LYS A 20 8.50 23.40 18.50
CA LYS A 20 9.78 23.80 17.88
C LYS A 20 10.70 22.61 17.61
N ARG A 21 10.73 21.62 18.52
CA ARG A 21 11.51 20.40 18.32
C ARG A 21 10.93 19.53 17.20
N ALA A 22 9.61 19.39 17.14
CA ALA A 22 8.93 18.65 16.08
C ALA A 22 9.16 19.29 14.70
N ALA A 23 9.00 20.61 14.59
CA ALA A 23 9.28 21.34 13.35
C ALA A 23 10.74 21.16 12.89
N ARG A 24 11.70 21.26 13.81
CA ARG A 24 13.14 21.02 13.51
C ARG A 24 13.40 19.58 13.05
N PHE A 25 12.72 18.59 13.63
CA PHE A 25 12.81 17.20 13.15
C PHE A 25 12.31 17.07 11.72
N VAL A 26 11.17 17.66 11.39
CA VAL A 26 10.59 17.65 10.05
C VAL A 26 11.55 18.31 9.06
N GLU A 27 12.09 19.49 9.39
CA GLU A 27 13.05 20.22 8.57
C GLU A 27 14.30 19.39 8.29
N ASN A 28 14.91 18.82 9.32
CA ASN A 28 16.11 17.99 9.19
C ASN A 28 15.84 16.69 8.41
N CYS A 29 14.65 16.12 8.56
CA CYS A 29 14.28 14.89 7.85
C CYS A 29 14.05 15.15 6.36
N LEU A 30 13.38 16.23 6.01
CA LEU A 30 13.02 16.55 4.62
C LEU A 30 14.19 17.17 3.84
N GLY A 31 15.02 17.99 4.50
CA GLY A 31 16.05 18.79 3.84
C GLY A 31 15.48 19.89 2.93
N PRO A 32 16.30 20.43 2.04
CA PRO A 32 15.90 21.48 1.10
C PRO A 32 14.81 21.01 0.13
N VAL A 33 13.79 21.85 -0.10
CA VAL A 33 12.69 21.53 -1.01
C VAL A 33 13.15 21.33 -2.45
N ASP A 34 14.24 21.99 -2.85
CA ASP A 34 14.80 21.94 -4.20
C ASP A 34 15.24 20.51 -4.57
N GLU A 35 15.79 19.75 -3.62
CA GLU A 35 16.15 18.33 -3.84
C GLU A 35 14.92 17.49 -4.24
N PHE A 36 13.79 17.76 -3.61
CA PHE A 36 12.55 17.06 -3.98
C PHE A 36 12.03 17.53 -5.36
N VAL A 37 12.06 18.84 -5.63
CA VAL A 37 11.59 19.38 -6.91
C VAL A 37 12.38 18.78 -8.07
N GLU A 38 13.69 18.69 -7.97
CA GLU A 38 14.57 18.05 -8.96
C GLU A 38 14.30 16.53 -9.10
N ALA A 39 13.95 15.88 -7.99
CA ALA A 39 13.68 14.46 -7.97
C ALA A 39 12.27 14.08 -8.47
N ILE A 40 11.31 15.03 -8.57
CA ILE A 40 9.93 14.74 -8.97
C ILE A 40 9.83 13.84 -10.21
N PRO A 41 10.51 14.12 -11.35
CA PRO A 41 10.37 13.30 -12.55
C PRO A 41 10.80 11.84 -12.37
N GLN A 42 11.72 11.58 -11.44
CA GLN A 42 12.20 10.24 -11.11
C GLN A 42 11.25 9.51 -10.14
N LEU A 43 10.58 10.27 -9.27
CA LEU A 43 9.71 9.75 -8.21
C LEU A 43 8.25 9.58 -8.64
N VAL A 44 7.85 10.23 -9.73
CA VAL A 44 6.50 10.12 -10.28
C VAL A 44 6.14 8.67 -10.52
N ARG A 45 4.98 8.28 -10.02
CA ARG A 45 4.39 6.97 -10.26
C ARG A 45 2.89 7.11 -10.45
N LEU A 46 2.32 6.17 -11.16
CA LEU A 46 0.88 6.04 -11.31
C LEU A 46 0.44 4.72 -10.67
N THR A 47 -0.68 4.77 -9.98
CA THR A 47 -1.27 3.61 -9.30
C THR A 47 -2.67 3.35 -9.83
N SER A 48 -3.16 2.12 -9.70
CA SER A 48 -4.58 1.84 -9.88
C SER A 48 -5.39 2.48 -8.75
N GLY A 49 -6.62 2.83 -9.01
CA GLY A 49 -7.54 3.43 -8.04
C GLY A 49 -8.37 4.54 -8.66
N ALA A 50 -9.59 4.75 -8.17
CA ALA A 50 -10.48 5.79 -8.65
C ALA A 50 -9.85 7.18 -8.54
N THR A 51 -10.22 8.08 -9.45
CA THR A 51 -9.90 9.52 -9.40
C THR A 51 -11.20 10.33 -9.38
N SER A 52 -11.10 11.63 -9.29
CA SER A 52 -12.28 12.49 -9.31
C SER A 52 -13.13 12.32 -10.57
N THR A 53 -12.52 11.90 -11.67
CA THR A 53 -13.14 11.76 -12.98
C THR A 53 -13.29 10.34 -13.48
N ARG A 54 -12.62 9.35 -12.84
CA ARG A 54 -12.61 7.96 -13.28
C ARG A 54 -13.07 7.02 -12.18
N ALA A 55 -13.98 6.11 -12.51
CA ALA A 55 -14.35 5.02 -11.63
C ALA A 55 -13.20 4.00 -11.50
N ARG A 56 -13.19 3.19 -10.44
CA ARG A 56 -12.13 2.21 -10.16
C ARG A 56 -11.86 1.25 -11.34
N LYS A 57 -12.91 0.82 -12.04
CA LYS A 57 -12.80 -0.07 -13.21
C LYS A 57 -12.03 0.56 -14.39
N ASP A 58 -12.06 1.89 -14.50
CA ASP A 58 -11.49 2.67 -15.60
C ASP A 58 -10.22 3.46 -15.17
N ALA A 59 -9.67 3.16 -13.98
CA ALA A 59 -8.60 3.93 -13.37
C ALA A 59 -7.27 3.17 -13.28
N LEU A 60 -6.92 2.44 -14.34
CA LEU A 60 -5.60 1.84 -14.44
C LEU A 60 -4.52 2.91 -14.58
N PRO A 61 -3.28 2.61 -14.17
CA PRO A 61 -2.21 3.61 -14.15
C PRO A 61 -2.07 4.41 -15.44
N PHE A 62 -2.01 3.76 -16.58
CA PHE A 62 -1.83 4.44 -17.88
C PHE A 62 -3.07 5.23 -18.33
N MET A 63 -4.27 4.87 -17.90
CA MET A 63 -5.50 5.61 -18.22
C MET A 63 -5.57 6.98 -17.54
N LYS A 64 -4.76 7.19 -16.51
CA LYS A 64 -4.66 8.49 -15.82
C LYS A 64 -3.79 9.50 -16.56
N VAL A 65 -3.05 9.05 -17.57
CA VAL A 65 -2.29 9.94 -18.45
C VAL A 65 -3.17 10.26 -19.65
N SER A 66 -3.50 11.53 -19.82
CA SER A 66 -4.46 12.01 -20.81
C SER A 66 -3.90 13.22 -21.55
N LYS A 67 -4.34 13.45 -22.78
CA LYS A 67 -4.12 14.70 -23.52
C LYS A 67 -4.74 15.91 -22.84
N THR A 68 -5.84 15.67 -22.13
CA THR A 68 -6.59 16.69 -21.40
C THR A 68 -6.71 16.25 -19.94
N PRO A 69 -5.58 16.24 -19.19
CA PRO A 69 -5.59 15.81 -17.80
C PRO A 69 -6.42 16.77 -16.95
N VAL A 70 -6.94 16.23 -15.85
CA VAL A 70 -7.73 17.00 -14.89
C VAL A 70 -6.89 17.26 -13.66
N CYS A 71 -6.75 18.54 -13.27
CA CYS A 71 -6.02 18.91 -12.06
C CYS A 71 -6.65 20.14 -11.38
N THR A 72 -6.17 20.45 -10.18
CA THR A 72 -6.50 21.73 -9.54
C THR A 72 -5.77 22.90 -10.23
N PRO A 73 -6.30 24.14 -10.17
CA PRO A 73 -5.63 25.31 -10.71
C PRO A 73 -4.20 25.49 -10.18
N SER A 74 -3.98 25.22 -8.89
CA SER A 74 -2.66 25.32 -8.25
C SER A 74 -1.66 24.27 -8.73
N ALA A 75 -2.10 23.10 -9.15
CA ALA A 75 -1.25 22.03 -9.67
C ALA A 75 -0.95 22.15 -11.17
N GLU A 76 -1.72 22.94 -11.93
CA GLU A 76 -1.58 23.05 -13.38
C GLU A 76 -0.16 23.42 -13.83
N PRO A 77 0.52 24.44 -13.27
CA PRO A 77 1.89 24.78 -13.69
C PRO A 77 2.87 23.62 -13.51
N LEU A 78 2.77 22.92 -12.37
CA LEU A 78 3.60 21.76 -12.09
C LEU A 78 3.33 20.62 -13.09
N LEU A 79 2.06 20.40 -13.42
CA LEU A 79 1.65 19.37 -14.37
C LEU A 79 2.18 19.67 -15.78
N ARG A 80 2.10 20.91 -16.22
CA ARG A 80 2.68 21.36 -17.52
C ARG A 80 4.19 21.15 -17.55
N SER A 81 4.90 21.51 -16.46
CA SER A 81 6.34 21.31 -16.35
C SER A 81 6.71 19.83 -16.38
N LEU A 82 5.94 18.98 -15.69
CA LEU A 82 6.16 17.53 -15.68
C LEU A 82 6.00 16.94 -17.08
N TYR A 83 4.94 17.32 -17.82
CA TYR A 83 4.72 16.83 -19.17
C TYR A 83 5.80 17.35 -20.14
N ALA A 84 6.20 18.62 -20.01
CA ALA A 84 7.29 19.19 -20.80
C ALA A 84 8.62 18.48 -20.55
N TYR A 85 8.92 18.10 -19.32
CA TYR A 85 10.10 17.29 -19.00
C TYR A 85 10.13 15.96 -19.77
N PHE A 86 8.96 15.35 -19.99
CA PHE A 86 8.83 14.13 -20.80
C PHE A 86 8.65 14.42 -22.32
N GLY A 87 8.90 15.65 -22.76
CA GLY A 87 8.81 16.02 -24.18
C GLY A 87 7.39 16.24 -24.71
N VAL A 88 6.40 16.34 -23.83
CA VAL A 88 4.98 16.49 -24.21
C VAL A 88 4.47 17.89 -23.91
N LYS A 89 4.00 18.59 -24.94
CA LYS A 89 3.34 19.88 -24.78
C LYS A 89 1.83 19.70 -24.57
N LEU A 90 1.37 19.91 -23.33
CA LEU A 90 -0.06 19.92 -23.04
C LEU A 90 -0.73 21.14 -23.68
N ARG A 91 -1.69 20.90 -24.58
CA ARG A 91 -2.51 21.96 -25.18
C ARG A 91 -3.62 22.38 -24.22
N ASN A 92 -4.38 21.41 -23.72
CA ASN A 92 -5.52 21.63 -22.86
C ASN A 92 -5.34 20.93 -21.50
N VAL A 93 -5.80 21.57 -20.42
CA VAL A 93 -5.91 21.02 -19.08
C VAL A 93 -7.31 21.36 -18.58
N ARG A 94 -8.02 20.37 -18.05
CA ARG A 94 -9.32 20.60 -17.44
C ARG A 94 -9.13 20.91 -15.96
N LEU A 95 -9.55 22.07 -15.53
CA LEU A 95 -9.42 22.51 -14.15
C LEU A 95 -10.63 22.08 -13.32
N VAL A 96 -10.37 21.60 -12.12
CA VAL A 96 -11.37 21.26 -11.11
C VAL A 96 -10.86 21.71 -9.74
N ALA A 97 -11.72 22.35 -8.97
CA ALA A 97 -11.32 22.91 -7.68
C ALA A 97 -11.45 21.90 -6.52
N TRP A 98 -12.16 20.78 -6.72
CA TRP A 98 -12.52 19.82 -5.66
C TRP A 98 -12.14 18.38 -6.04
N ASN A 99 -11.95 17.56 -5.01
CA ASN A 99 -11.92 16.11 -5.14
C ASN A 99 -13.33 15.51 -4.96
N ARG A 100 -13.53 14.29 -5.44
CA ARG A 100 -14.79 13.59 -5.37
C ARG A 100 -14.81 12.70 -4.12
N VAL A 101 -15.71 13.00 -3.19
CA VAL A 101 -15.88 12.23 -1.96
C VAL A 101 -16.83 11.06 -2.20
N ILE A 102 -16.33 9.86 -1.94
CA ILE A 102 -17.04 8.59 -2.05
C ILE A 102 -17.02 7.87 -0.70
N VAL A 103 -17.96 6.96 -0.49
CA VAL A 103 -17.96 6.05 0.66
C VAL A 103 -17.64 4.64 0.19
N VAL A 104 -16.70 3.98 0.85
CA VAL A 104 -16.40 2.56 0.63
C VAL A 104 -16.68 1.78 1.91
N THR A 105 -17.17 0.57 1.78
CA THR A 105 -17.45 -0.29 2.93
C THR A 105 -16.14 -0.62 3.67
N LYS A 106 -16.08 -0.29 4.97
CA LYS A 106 -15.00 -0.69 5.87
C LYS A 106 -15.28 -2.06 6.49
N ASN A 107 -16.48 -2.19 7.00
CA ASN A 107 -17.03 -3.42 7.56
C ASN A 107 -18.56 -3.40 7.41
N TRP A 108 -19.26 -4.38 7.97
CA TRP A 108 -20.71 -4.46 7.87
C TRP A 108 -21.47 -3.31 8.56
N LYS A 109 -20.86 -2.62 9.52
CA LYS A 109 -21.47 -1.49 10.27
C LYS A 109 -21.13 -0.13 9.68
N THR A 110 -19.94 0.03 9.11
CA THR A 110 -19.40 1.37 8.83
C THR A 110 -18.81 1.47 7.44
N GLY A 111 -19.02 2.62 6.82
CA GLY A 111 -18.32 3.08 5.63
C GLY A 111 -17.07 3.89 5.98
N ARG A 112 -16.19 4.04 5.02
CA ARG A 112 -15.00 4.88 5.07
C ARG A 112 -15.10 5.91 3.95
N THR A 113 -15.03 7.18 4.30
CA THR A 113 -15.01 8.26 3.31
C THR A 113 -13.63 8.32 2.64
N ILE A 114 -13.62 8.40 1.33
CA ILE A 114 -12.41 8.54 0.51
C ILE A 114 -12.61 9.75 -0.39
N ALA A 115 -11.63 10.63 -0.44
CA ALA A 115 -11.57 11.73 -1.38
C ALA A 115 -10.76 11.31 -2.61
N ALA A 116 -11.43 11.01 -3.70
CA ALA A 116 -10.79 10.65 -4.95
C ALA A 116 -10.20 11.92 -5.61
N GLU A 117 -8.89 12.00 -5.64
CA GLU A 117 -8.13 13.14 -6.14
C GLU A 117 -8.22 13.29 -7.67
N PRO A 118 -8.04 14.52 -8.20
CA PRO A 118 -7.82 14.71 -9.63
C PRO A 118 -6.57 13.97 -10.10
N GLU A 119 -6.64 13.32 -11.26
CA GLU A 119 -5.54 12.51 -11.78
C GLU A 119 -4.22 13.27 -11.98
N GLY A 120 -4.29 14.58 -12.28
CA GLY A 120 -3.11 15.41 -12.47
C GLY A 120 -2.42 15.84 -11.17
N ASN A 121 -3.10 15.76 -10.02
CA ASN A 121 -2.51 16.03 -8.71
C ASN A 121 -1.76 14.81 -8.17
N LEU A 122 -2.27 13.60 -8.43
CA LEU A 122 -1.74 12.35 -7.89
C LEU A 122 -0.24 12.10 -8.15
N PRO A 123 0.32 12.39 -9.34
CA PRO A 123 1.75 12.18 -9.58
C PRO A 123 2.64 12.89 -8.56
N PHE A 124 2.32 14.13 -8.20
CA PHE A 124 3.07 14.93 -7.22
C PHE A 124 2.89 14.43 -5.79
N GLN A 125 1.65 14.09 -5.43
CA GLN A 125 1.32 13.53 -4.13
C GLN A 125 2.05 12.21 -3.90
N LEU A 126 2.07 11.32 -4.90
CA LEU A 126 2.75 10.03 -4.82
C LEU A 126 4.28 10.18 -4.89
N ALA A 127 4.80 11.19 -5.60
CA ALA A 127 6.22 11.51 -5.60
C ALA A 127 6.66 11.96 -4.21
N PHE A 128 5.90 12.86 -3.56
CA PHE A 128 6.16 13.30 -2.19
C PHE A 128 6.12 12.13 -1.19
N ASP A 129 5.11 11.27 -1.26
CA ASP A 129 5.03 10.07 -0.42
C ASP A 129 6.28 9.17 -0.59
N THR A 130 6.74 9.02 -1.83
CA THR A 130 7.94 8.22 -2.11
C THR A 130 9.20 8.89 -1.55
N PHE A 131 9.32 10.21 -1.68
CA PHE A 131 10.43 10.98 -1.15
C PHE A 131 10.49 10.92 0.38
N VAL A 132 9.37 11.20 1.04
CA VAL A 132 9.26 11.15 2.52
C VAL A 132 9.59 9.77 3.06
N LYS A 133 9.13 8.70 2.42
CA LYS A 133 9.51 7.32 2.78
C LYS A 133 11.00 7.08 2.69
N GLY A 134 11.67 7.70 1.72
CA GLY A 134 13.13 7.71 1.60
C GLY A 134 13.81 8.42 2.77
N CYS A 135 13.31 9.61 3.11
CA CYS A 135 13.81 10.43 4.24
C CYS A 135 13.60 9.73 5.58
N LEU A 136 12.40 9.20 5.84
CA LEU A 136 12.08 8.44 7.05
C LEU A 136 12.96 7.21 7.22
N ARG A 137 13.30 6.52 6.12
CA ARG A 137 14.21 5.37 6.16
C ARG A 137 15.62 5.76 6.62
N LYS A 138 16.11 6.95 6.24
CA LYS A 138 17.42 7.45 6.68
C LYS A 138 17.48 7.66 8.20
N VAL A 139 16.35 8.00 8.82
CA VAL A 139 16.21 8.16 10.28
C VAL A 139 15.70 6.88 10.98
N GLY A 140 15.73 5.73 10.29
CA GLY A 140 15.41 4.42 10.87
C GLY A 140 13.93 4.02 10.84
N ILE A 141 13.06 4.81 10.22
CA ILE A 141 11.62 4.49 10.08
C ILE A 141 11.37 3.91 8.69
N ASN A 142 11.10 2.60 8.63
CA ASN A 142 10.93 1.88 7.38
C ASN A 142 9.46 1.50 7.13
N LEU A 143 8.80 2.23 6.23
CA LEU A 143 7.40 2.02 5.86
C LEU A 143 7.16 0.89 4.84
N SER A 144 8.16 0.06 4.55
CA SER A 144 7.96 -1.13 3.71
C SER A 144 7.53 -2.35 4.52
N SER A 145 7.57 -2.31 5.85
CA SER A 145 7.25 -3.42 6.74
C SER A 145 6.64 -2.92 8.05
N GLN A 146 5.59 -3.58 8.50
CA GLN A 146 4.93 -3.37 9.79
C GLN A 146 5.62 -4.10 10.95
N ARG A 147 6.56 -5.01 10.63
CA ARG A 147 7.15 -5.95 11.58
C ARG A 147 7.78 -5.28 12.80
N ARG A 148 8.37 -4.09 12.63
CA ARG A 148 8.99 -3.36 13.74
C ARG A 148 7.97 -2.92 14.79
N ASN A 149 6.82 -2.37 14.36
CA ASN A 149 5.71 -2.01 15.25
C ASN A 149 5.19 -3.25 15.98
N GLN A 150 4.97 -4.35 15.26
CA GLN A 150 4.49 -5.61 15.80
C GLN A 150 5.46 -6.21 16.83
N GLN A 151 6.78 -6.17 16.58
CA GLN A 151 7.82 -6.63 17.51
C GLN A 151 7.84 -5.79 18.80
N TYR A 152 7.71 -4.47 18.70
CA TYR A 152 7.62 -3.62 19.89
C TYR A 152 6.32 -3.87 20.67
N ALA A 153 5.19 -4.06 19.99
CA ALA A 153 3.95 -4.43 20.64
C ALA A 153 4.05 -5.77 21.39
N ALA A 154 4.69 -6.78 20.77
CA ALA A 154 4.95 -8.07 21.42
C ALA A 154 5.80 -7.91 22.69
N LYS A 155 6.93 -7.20 22.59
CA LYS A 155 7.86 -6.94 23.71
C LYS A 155 7.17 -6.15 24.82
N ALA A 156 6.51 -5.03 24.47
CA ALA A 156 5.85 -4.17 25.44
C ALA A 156 4.67 -4.83 26.16
N SER A 157 4.06 -5.86 25.58
CA SER A 157 3.05 -6.68 26.27
C SER A 157 3.62 -7.55 27.39
N VAL A 158 4.97 -7.60 27.55
CA VAL A 158 5.68 -8.35 28.60
C VAL A 158 6.32 -7.41 29.61
N ASP A 159 6.99 -6.35 29.15
CA ASP A 159 7.86 -5.52 29.99
C ASP A 159 7.32 -4.10 30.25
N ASP A 160 6.19 -3.73 29.69
CA ASP A 160 5.56 -2.41 29.83
C ASP A 160 6.47 -1.21 29.43
N ALA A 161 7.55 -1.45 28.68
CA ALA A 161 8.52 -0.41 28.34
C ALA A 161 8.02 0.58 27.29
N GLU A 162 7.16 0.13 26.39
CA GLU A 162 6.58 0.95 25.35
C GLU A 162 5.05 0.97 25.40
N ALA A 163 4.47 2.09 24.96
CA ALA A 163 3.04 2.27 24.71
C ALA A 163 2.75 2.16 23.21
N THR A 164 1.60 1.55 22.88
CA THR A 164 1.03 1.57 21.52
C THR A 164 -0.13 2.55 21.46
N VAL A 165 -0.14 3.40 20.44
CA VAL A 165 -1.13 4.46 20.24
C VAL A 165 -1.81 4.31 18.89
N ASP A 166 -3.13 4.26 18.89
CA ASP A 166 -4.02 4.32 17.73
C ASP A 166 -4.79 5.65 17.72
N PHE A 167 -5.13 6.13 16.53
CA PHE A 167 -5.86 7.37 16.37
C PHE A 167 -7.21 7.17 15.70
N THR A 168 -8.22 7.89 16.18
CA THR A 168 -9.53 7.90 15.55
C THR A 168 -9.50 8.82 14.34
N MET A 169 -9.69 8.28 13.15
CA MET A 169 -9.78 9.04 11.90
C MET A 169 -8.57 9.98 11.69
N ALA A 170 -7.35 9.50 11.90
CA ALA A 170 -6.12 10.30 11.85
C ALA A 170 -6.04 11.23 10.62
N SER A 171 -6.29 10.68 9.42
CA SER A 171 -6.29 11.46 8.17
C SER A 171 -7.36 12.55 8.10
N ASP A 172 -8.44 12.42 8.87
CA ASP A 172 -9.53 13.39 8.87
C ASP A 172 -9.37 14.45 9.97
N THR A 173 -8.55 14.18 10.98
CA THR A 173 -8.29 15.08 12.13
C THR A 173 -6.99 15.86 12.00
N GLY A 174 -6.09 15.49 11.08
CA GLY A 174 -4.86 16.22 10.80
C GLY A 174 -5.13 17.63 10.28
N ALA A 175 -5.07 18.63 11.17
CA ALA A 175 -5.41 20.02 10.85
C ALA A 175 -4.43 20.61 9.82
N ARG A 176 -4.94 21.43 8.89
CA ARG A 176 -4.10 22.16 7.93
C ARG A 176 -3.02 23.00 8.64
N LEU A 177 -3.40 23.69 9.70
CA LEU A 177 -2.47 24.51 10.49
C LEU A 177 -1.36 23.69 11.17
N ALA A 178 -1.58 22.40 11.47
CA ALA A 178 -0.53 21.53 12.00
C ALA A 178 0.61 21.36 10.98
N VAL A 179 0.28 21.19 9.70
CA VAL A 179 1.29 21.13 8.63
C VAL A 179 1.98 22.48 8.46
N HIS A 180 1.23 23.59 8.49
CA HIS A 180 1.81 24.94 8.38
C HIS A 180 2.77 25.26 9.51
N TRP A 181 2.56 24.71 10.71
CA TRP A 181 3.44 24.92 11.84
C TRP A 181 4.67 24.02 11.85
N LEU A 182 4.48 22.77 11.43
CA LEU A 182 5.55 21.75 11.51
C LEU A 182 6.49 21.75 10.31
N TYR A 183 6.01 22.13 9.13
CA TYR A 183 6.80 22.06 7.90
C TYR A 183 7.43 23.40 7.54
N PRO A 184 8.65 23.43 6.98
CA PRO A 184 9.25 24.68 6.52
C PRO A 184 8.37 25.38 5.48
N PRO A 185 8.34 26.72 5.45
CA PRO A 185 7.41 27.48 4.58
C PRO A 185 7.47 27.12 3.10
N LYS A 186 8.65 26.90 2.53
CA LYS A 186 8.81 26.49 1.14
C LYS A 186 8.20 25.10 0.85
N TRP A 187 8.27 24.19 1.82
CA TRP A 187 7.60 22.88 1.73
C TRP A 187 6.09 23.03 1.80
N VAL A 188 5.58 23.85 2.69
CA VAL A 188 4.13 24.14 2.80
C VAL A 188 3.61 24.74 1.49
N GLU A 189 4.31 25.73 0.93
CA GLU A 189 3.95 26.34 -0.36
C GLU A 189 3.83 25.29 -1.46
N LEU A 190 4.81 24.40 -1.58
CA LEU A 190 4.79 23.36 -2.60
C LEU A 190 3.69 22.33 -2.35
N LEU A 191 3.48 21.88 -1.11
CA LEU A 191 2.45 20.92 -0.75
C LEU A 191 1.05 21.47 -1.01
N GLU A 192 0.80 22.77 -0.75
CA GLU A 192 -0.47 23.43 -1.05
C GLU A 192 -0.74 23.50 -2.56
N ARG A 193 0.28 23.51 -3.43
CA ARG A 193 0.09 23.53 -4.88
C ARG A 193 -0.54 22.25 -5.41
N PHE A 194 -0.23 21.08 -4.86
CA PHE A 194 -0.76 19.82 -5.37
C PHE A 194 -1.78 19.14 -4.45
N ARG A 195 -2.14 19.74 -3.32
CA ARG A 195 -3.30 19.29 -2.57
C ARG A 195 -4.60 19.78 -3.21
N THR A 196 -5.71 19.10 -2.94
CA THR A 196 -7.05 19.57 -3.32
C THR A 196 -7.74 20.14 -2.09
N PRO A 197 -7.95 21.48 -2.04
CA PRO A 197 -8.47 22.15 -0.84
C PRO A 197 -9.97 21.99 -0.63
N LEU A 198 -10.71 21.59 -1.65
CA LEU A 198 -12.16 21.50 -1.63
C LEU A 198 -12.64 20.08 -1.87
N GLY A 199 -13.79 19.73 -1.32
CA GLY A 199 -14.47 18.46 -1.54
C GLY A 199 -15.89 18.65 -2.07
N ARG A 200 -16.36 17.67 -2.85
CA ARG A 200 -17.76 17.52 -3.27
C ARG A 200 -18.16 16.05 -3.23
N LEU A 201 -19.39 15.76 -2.80
CA LEU A 201 -19.90 14.39 -2.85
C LEU A 201 -19.94 13.83 -4.27
N ASP A 202 -19.75 12.52 -4.37
CA ASP A 202 -20.07 11.78 -5.59
C ASP A 202 -21.54 12.02 -5.97
N PRO A 203 -21.86 12.24 -7.26
CA PRO A 203 -23.24 12.50 -7.69
C PRO A 203 -24.26 11.47 -7.23
N GLY A 204 -23.87 10.18 -7.14
CA GLY A 204 -24.77 9.14 -6.61
C GLY A 204 -25.09 9.37 -5.13
N LEU A 205 -24.07 9.65 -4.30
CA LEU A 205 -24.28 9.98 -2.88
C LEU A 205 -25.02 11.31 -2.69
N ALA A 206 -24.75 12.31 -3.54
CA ALA A 206 -25.46 13.59 -3.48
C ALA A 206 -26.96 13.45 -3.81
N SER A 207 -27.33 12.48 -4.66
CA SER A 207 -28.73 12.14 -4.92
C SER A 207 -29.41 11.55 -3.69
N ASP A 208 -28.71 10.72 -2.90
CA ASP A 208 -29.22 10.10 -1.68
C ASP A 208 -29.25 11.06 -0.49
N TYR A 209 -28.37 12.08 -0.50
CA TYR A 209 -28.16 13.05 0.57
C TYR A 209 -28.05 14.48 0.02
N PRO A 210 -29.15 15.04 -0.52
CA PRO A 210 -29.14 16.33 -1.22
C PRO A 210 -28.71 17.53 -0.33
N GLU A 211 -28.89 17.44 0.97
CA GLU A 211 -28.46 18.46 1.94
C GLU A 211 -26.93 18.63 1.98
N PHE A 212 -26.17 17.61 1.53
CA PHE A 212 -24.71 17.63 1.42
C PHE A 212 -24.22 17.87 -0.02
N ASP A 213 -25.09 18.08 -1.02
CA ASP A 213 -24.68 18.41 -2.39
C ASP A 213 -24.18 19.87 -2.49
N LYS A 214 -23.05 20.11 -1.88
CA LYS A 214 -22.33 21.39 -1.93
C LYS A 214 -20.84 21.17 -1.99
N VAL A 215 -20.12 22.18 -2.41
CA VAL A 215 -18.66 22.24 -2.29
C VAL A 215 -18.32 22.80 -0.92
N TRP A 216 -17.42 22.13 -0.19
CA TRP A 216 -16.92 22.59 1.10
C TRP A 216 -15.40 22.66 1.11
N GLN A 217 -14.88 23.53 1.94
CA GLN A 217 -13.45 23.70 2.17
C GLN A 217 -12.98 22.79 3.30
N TYR A 218 -11.85 22.12 3.11
CA TYR A 218 -11.24 21.29 4.13
C TYR A 218 -10.46 22.12 5.15
N ALA A 219 -10.78 21.94 6.44
CA ALA A 219 -9.93 22.39 7.54
C ALA A 219 -8.73 21.45 7.79
N LYS A 220 -8.83 20.19 7.34
CA LYS A 220 -7.74 19.23 7.34
C LYS A 220 -6.78 19.44 6.15
N PHE A 221 -5.53 18.98 6.29
CA PHE A 221 -4.54 19.14 5.21
C PHE A 221 -4.77 18.15 4.07
N SER A 222 -4.92 16.88 4.39
CA SER A 222 -5.13 15.80 3.44
C SER A 222 -6.31 14.91 3.85
N SER A 223 -6.76 14.07 2.93
CA SER A 223 -7.84 13.12 3.15
C SER A 223 -7.38 11.72 2.78
N MET A 224 -8.05 10.70 3.28
CA MET A 224 -7.89 9.36 2.75
C MET A 224 -8.22 9.37 1.25
N GLY A 225 -7.28 8.91 0.42
CA GLY A 225 -7.34 8.99 -1.04
C GLY A 225 -6.36 9.99 -1.65
N ASN A 226 -5.89 10.96 -0.89
CA ASN A 226 -4.75 11.78 -1.27
C ASN A 226 -3.46 10.93 -1.21
N GLY A 227 -2.65 11.00 -2.26
CA GLY A 227 -1.47 10.14 -2.41
C GLY A 227 -0.35 10.39 -1.42
N CYS A 228 -0.34 11.50 -0.68
CA CYS A 228 0.71 11.82 0.29
C CYS A 228 0.31 11.58 1.76
N THR A 229 -0.94 11.29 2.06
CA THR A 229 -1.47 11.22 3.44
C THR A 229 -0.63 10.32 4.34
N PHE A 230 -0.32 9.11 3.89
CA PHE A 230 0.37 8.12 4.72
C PHE A 230 1.79 8.56 5.11
N GLY A 231 2.58 9.05 4.15
CA GLY A 231 3.93 9.55 4.42
C GLY A 231 3.92 10.82 5.28
N LEU A 232 2.99 11.72 5.01
CA LEU A 232 2.81 12.97 5.74
C LEU A 232 2.45 12.72 7.22
N GLU A 233 1.48 11.87 7.50
CA GLU A 233 1.06 11.50 8.86
C GLU A 233 2.19 10.80 9.62
N THR A 234 2.87 9.84 8.96
CA THR A 234 4.02 9.16 9.58
C THR A 234 5.10 10.15 10.00
N LEU A 235 5.43 11.14 9.14
CA LEU A 235 6.44 12.15 9.47
C LEU A 235 5.99 13.05 10.62
N ILE A 236 4.70 13.43 10.65
CA ILE A 236 4.13 14.18 11.76
C ILE A 236 4.28 13.38 13.06
N PHE A 237 3.73 12.19 13.15
CA PHE A 237 3.78 11.40 14.39
C PHE A 237 5.20 11.07 14.84
N ALA A 238 6.11 10.79 13.90
CA ALA A 238 7.52 10.61 14.22
C ALA A 238 8.14 11.86 14.83
N SER A 239 7.80 13.04 14.30
CA SER A 239 8.28 14.32 14.83
C SER A 239 7.74 14.62 16.24
N LEU A 240 6.48 14.23 16.52
CA LEU A 240 5.89 14.39 17.86
C LEU A 240 6.57 13.46 18.87
N ALA A 241 6.80 12.19 18.53
CA ALA A 241 7.51 11.24 19.38
C ALA A 241 8.94 11.72 19.70
N TYR A 242 9.64 12.22 18.68
CA TYR A 242 10.96 12.84 18.88
C TYR A 242 10.88 14.09 19.78
N ALA A 243 9.87 14.93 19.59
CA ALA A 243 9.73 16.20 20.30
C ALA A 243 9.55 16.01 21.81
N VAL A 244 8.79 15.02 22.23
CA VAL A 244 8.57 14.68 23.65
C VAL A 244 9.77 13.92 24.25
N GLY A 245 10.74 13.54 23.44
CA GLY A 245 11.97 12.88 23.90
C GLY A 245 11.82 11.36 24.04
N SER A 246 10.90 10.72 23.32
CA SER A 246 10.85 9.27 23.23
C SER A 246 12.11 8.71 22.57
N ARG A 247 12.69 7.66 23.14
CA ARG A 247 13.82 6.93 22.56
C ARG A 247 13.32 5.92 21.55
N THR A 248 12.19 5.31 21.83
CA THR A 248 11.48 4.45 20.89
C THR A 248 10.60 5.31 20.01
N ILE A 249 10.93 5.38 18.72
CA ILE A 249 10.14 6.05 17.69
C ILE A 249 9.84 5.03 16.61
N CYS A 250 8.67 4.39 16.69
CA CYS A 250 8.25 3.42 15.72
C CYS A 250 6.86 3.79 15.21
N VAL A 251 6.78 4.24 13.96
CA VAL A 251 5.58 4.83 13.37
C VAL A 251 5.30 4.20 12.02
N TYR A 252 4.06 3.79 11.82
CA TYR A 252 3.57 3.26 10.56
C TYR A 252 2.17 3.85 10.27
N GLY A 253 2.12 5.00 9.58
CA GLY A 253 0.89 5.78 9.44
C GLY A 253 0.41 6.29 10.79
N ASP A 254 -0.80 5.88 11.17
CA ASP A 254 -1.46 6.19 12.44
C ASP A 254 -1.16 5.19 13.57
N ASP A 255 -0.46 4.09 13.28
CA ASP A 255 0.06 3.14 14.29
C ASP A 255 1.38 3.66 14.87
N VAL A 256 1.38 4.08 16.13
CA VAL A 256 2.54 4.67 16.80
C VAL A 256 2.96 3.86 18.03
N VAL A 257 4.27 3.66 18.19
CA VAL A 257 4.87 3.10 19.41
C VAL A 257 5.89 4.08 19.94
N VAL A 258 5.74 4.44 21.23
CA VAL A 258 6.61 5.37 21.98
C VAL A 258 6.97 4.76 23.32
N ASP A 259 8.00 5.31 23.99
CA ASP A 259 8.30 4.91 25.38
C ASP A 259 7.04 5.16 26.27
N ALA A 260 6.73 4.23 27.17
CA ALA A 260 5.53 4.30 28.01
C ALA A 260 5.50 5.54 28.91
N ASP A 261 6.67 5.99 29.41
CA ASP A 261 6.81 7.20 30.20
C ASP A 261 6.59 8.51 29.40
N LYS A 262 6.50 8.43 28.06
CA LYS A 262 6.22 9.56 27.16
C LYS A 262 4.79 9.54 26.59
N TYR A 263 3.98 8.55 26.95
CA TYR A 263 2.62 8.40 26.41
C TYR A 263 1.76 9.64 26.62
N ASP A 264 1.72 10.18 27.85
CA ASP A 264 0.89 11.33 28.17
C ASP A 264 1.36 12.60 27.48
N ASP A 265 2.66 12.85 27.43
CA ASP A 265 3.24 14.00 26.72
C ASP A 265 2.97 13.90 25.21
N PHE A 266 3.13 12.71 24.63
CA PHE A 266 2.88 12.45 23.21
C PHE A 266 1.40 12.67 22.85
N THR A 267 0.49 12.08 23.62
CA THR A 267 -0.95 12.20 23.38
C THR A 267 -1.45 13.62 23.61
N ARG A 268 -0.89 14.33 24.59
CA ARG A 268 -1.17 15.76 24.82
C ARG A 268 -0.75 16.61 23.62
N LEU A 269 0.44 16.41 23.08
CA LEU A 269 0.93 17.12 21.91
C LEU A 269 0.12 16.77 20.65
N ALA A 270 -0.20 15.49 20.43
CA ALA A 270 -1.04 15.06 19.34
C ALA A 270 -2.44 15.69 19.39
N LYS A 271 -3.06 15.70 20.58
CA LYS A 271 -4.36 16.35 20.82
C LYS A 271 -4.30 17.85 20.54
N PHE A 272 -3.23 18.54 20.93
CA PHE A 272 -3.03 19.95 20.63
C PHE A 272 -3.04 20.23 19.12
N LEU A 273 -2.49 19.32 18.30
CA LEU A 273 -2.49 19.41 16.85
C LEU A 273 -3.82 18.98 16.18
N GLY A 274 -4.80 18.55 16.99
CA GLY A 274 -6.14 18.18 16.54
C GLY A 274 -6.36 16.68 16.37
N PHE A 275 -5.36 15.83 16.60
CA PHE A 275 -5.53 14.38 16.53
C PHE A 275 -6.32 13.85 17.72
N VAL A 276 -7.15 12.85 17.47
CA VAL A 276 -8.00 12.21 18.48
C VAL A 276 -7.45 10.82 18.78
N VAL A 277 -6.91 10.65 19.98
CA VAL A 277 -6.41 9.35 20.45
C VAL A 277 -7.59 8.38 20.64
N ASN A 278 -7.47 7.19 20.12
CA ASN A 278 -8.41 6.10 20.35
C ASN A 278 -8.04 5.36 21.65
N HIS A 279 -8.61 5.77 22.76
CA HIS A 279 -8.30 5.19 24.08
C HIS A 279 -8.69 3.71 24.21
N GLU A 280 -9.64 3.21 23.40
CA GLU A 280 -10.02 1.80 23.41
C GLU A 280 -8.98 0.89 22.72
N LYS A 281 -8.12 1.50 21.90
CA LYS A 281 -7.07 0.80 21.13
C LYS A 281 -5.65 1.30 21.42
N SER A 282 -5.51 2.17 22.41
CA SER A 282 -4.21 2.66 22.86
C SER A 282 -3.88 2.08 24.22
N TYR A 283 -2.68 1.53 24.36
CA TYR A 283 -2.28 0.79 25.57
C TYR A 283 -0.92 1.28 26.04
N ALA A 284 -0.91 1.94 27.21
CA ALA A 284 0.31 2.44 27.85
C ALA A 284 0.83 1.51 28.95
N SER A 285 -0.01 0.65 29.49
CA SER A 285 0.34 -0.29 30.56
C SER A 285 -0.47 -1.59 30.48
N GLY A 286 -0.06 -2.61 31.23
CA GLY A 286 -0.73 -3.92 31.30
C GLY A 286 -0.26 -4.91 30.22
N PRO A 287 -0.72 -6.14 30.27
CA PRO A 287 -0.18 -7.26 29.50
C PRO A 287 -0.62 -7.31 28.03
N PHE A 288 -1.42 -6.36 27.57
CA PHE A 288 -1.95 -6.34 26.20
C PHE A 288 -1.39 -5.17 25.39
N ARG A 289 -1.04 -5.43 24.14
CA ARG A 289 -0.65 -4.40 23.13
C ARG A 289 -1.24 -4.75 21.78
N GLU A 290 -1.55 -3.72 21.02
CA GLU A 290 -1.96 -3.85 19.62
C GLU A 290 -1.16 -2.85 18.76
N SER A 291 -0.62 -3.27 17.63
CA SER A 291 -0.10 -2.38 16.60
C SER A 291 -0.09 -3.04 15.24
N CYS A 292 -0.38 -2.27 14.21
CA CYS A 292 -0.39 -2.74 12.82
C CYS A 292 -1.21 -4.03 12.61
N GLY A 293 -2.35 -4.13 13.30
CA GLY A 293 -3.31 -5.23 13.17
C GLY A 293 -2.91 -6.53 13.85
N GLU A 294 -1.87 -6.53 14.67
CA GLU A 294 -1.49 -7.68 15.51
C GLU A 294 -1.70 -7.37 16.99
N ASN A 295 -2.39 -8.28 17.66
CA ASN A 295 -2.70 -8.23 19.09
C ASN A 295 -1.78 -9.17 19.87
N TYR A 296 -1.16 -8.66 20.92
CA TYR A 296 -0.27 -9.44 21.78
C TYR A 296 -0.73 -9.40 23.23
N TYR A 297 -0.68 -10.56 23.87
CA TYR A 297 -0.93 -10.70 25.30
C TYR A 297 0.22 -11.47 25.93
N ARG A 298 0.96 -10.84 26.85
CA ARG A 298 2.15 -11.42 27.50
C ARG A 298 3.13 -12.05 26.48
N GLY A 299 3.43 -11.34 25.41
CA GLY A 299 4.34 -11.78 24.35
C GLY A 299 3.73 -12.76 23.35
N THR A 300 2.54 -13.26 23.59
CA THR A 300 1.87 -14.22 22.69
C THR A 300 0.97 -13.50 21.71
N LEU A 301 1.08 -13.85 20.42
CA LEU A 301 0.18 -13.35 19.38
C LEU A 301 -1.24 -13.91 19.60
N VAL A 302 -2.20 -13.02 19.86
CA VAL A 302 -3.60 -13.38 20.13
C VAL A 302 -4.58 -12.75 19.12
N THR A 303 -4.08 -12.31 17.97
CA THR A 303 -4.89 -11.72 16.91
C THR A 303 -5.96 -12.70 16.44
N PRO A 304 -7.26 -12.37 16.55
CA PRO A 304 -8.32 -13.26 16.08
C PRO A 304 -8.33 -13.32 14.55
N PHE A 305 -8.66 -14.48 14.02
CA PHE A 305 -8.92 -14.62 12.58
C PHE A 305 -10.41 -14.41 12.31
N TYR A 306 -10.73 -13.47 11.44
CA TYR A 306 -12.11 -13.17 11.04
C TYR A 306 -12.42 -13.80 9.68
N VAL A 307 -13.38 -14.72 9.64
CA VAL A 307 -13.97 -15.21 8.40
C VAL A 307 -14.88 -14.11 7.85
N ARG A 308 -14.46 -13.47 6.76
CA ARG A 308 -15.22 -12.37 6.14
C ARG A 308 -16.31 -12.88 5.21
N GLU A 309 -16.01 -13.93 4.49
CA GLU A 309 -16.88 -14.54 3.48
C GLU A 309 -16.71 -16.06 3.55
N TRP A 310 -17.83 -16.79 3.46
CA TRP A 310 -17.87 -18.22 3.26
C TRP A 310 -19.17 -18.59 2.56
N HIS A 311 -19.07 -19.05 1.32
CA HIS A 311 -20.20 -19.47 0.50
C HIS A 311 -19.75 -20.49 -0.57
N ASP A 312 -20.69 -21.19 -1.19
CA ASP A 312 -20.37 -22.32 -2.08
C ASP A 312 -19.63 -21.91 -3.36
N GLU A 313 -19.89 -20.72 -3.86
CA GLU A 313 -19.22 -20.17 -5.06
C GLU A 313 -17.83 -19.59 -4.77
N MET A 314 -17.37 -19.65 -3.51
CA MET A 314 -16.07 -19.11 -3.12
C MET A 314 -14.94 -19.87 -3.81
N ARG A 315 -13.96 -19.13 -4.36
CA ARG A 315 -12.82 -19.74 -5.07
C ARG A 315 -11.99 -20.61 -4.12
N LYS A 316 -11.53 -21.76 -4.59
CA LYS A 316 -10.70 -22.70 -3.80
C LYS A 316 -9.48 -22.02 -3.15
N ALA A 317 -8.86 -21.05 -3.83
CA ALA A 317 -7.74 -20.28 -3.27
C ALA A 317 -8.15 -19.44 -2.04
N ASP A 318 -9.32 -18.82 -2.07
CA ASP A 318 -9.84 -18.03 -0.95
C ASP A 318 -10.27 -18.95 0.21
N ARG A 319 -10.80 -20.15 -0.07
CA ARG A 319 -11.07 -21.18 0.94
C ARG A 319 -9.79 -21.63 1.64
N CYS A 320 -8.66 -21.79 0.91
CA CYS A 320 -7.36 -22.06 1.52
C CYS A 320 -6.97 -20.97 2.52
N HIS A 321 -7.20 -19.69 2.20
CA HIS A 321 -6.94 -18.58 3.13
C HIS A 321 -7.72 -18.72 4.44
N VAL A 322 -9.01 -19.05 4.35
CA VAL A 322 -9.86 -19.23 5.54
C VAL A 322 -9.41 -20.44 6.36
N VAL A 323 -9.15 -21.56 5.71
CA VAL A 323 -8.64 -22.78 6.38
C VAL A 323 -7.31 -22.50 7.09
N ASN A 324 -6.36 -21.85 6.44
CA ASN A 324 -5.06 -21.49 7.02
C ASN A 324 -5.21 -20.55 8.23
N GLY A 325 -6.13 -19.59 8.15
CA GLY A 325 -6.41 -18.66 9.23
C GLY A 325 -7.05 -19.33 10.45
N LEU A 326 -8.05 -20.18 10.23
CA LEU A 326 -8.75 -20.89 11.29
C LEU A 326 -7.87 -21.98 11.94
N ALA A 327 -7.03 -22.65 11.16
CA ALA A 327 -6.09 -23.64 11.69
C ALA A 327 -5.12 -23.05 12.73
N LYS A 328 -4.68 -21.80 12.53
CA LYS A 328 -3.80 -21.08 13.46
C LYS A 328 -4.40 -20.86 14.84
N VAL A 329 -5.70 -20.59 14.90
CA VAL A 329 -6.42 -20.17 16.12
C VAL A 329 -7.25 -21.29 16.72
N SER A 330 -7.21 -22.49 16.13
CA SER A 330 -7.97 -23.65 16.59
C SER A 330 -7.11 -24.60 17.44
N LEU A 331 -7.75 -25.32 18.34
CA LEU A 331 -7.07 -26.33 19.17
C LEU A 331 -6.72 -27.55 18.33
N PRO A 332 -5.47 -28.07 18.42
CA PRO A 332 -5.06 -29.29 17.76
C PRO A 332 -6.00 -30.46 18.03
N GLY A 333 -6.43 -31.18 16.99
CA GLY A 333 -7.33 -32.31 17.07
C GLY A 333 -8.77 -32.01 17.51
N GLY A 334 -9.12 -30.76 17.74
CA GLY A 334 -10.46 -30.35 18.18
C GLY A 334 -11.52 -30.40 17.06
N LYS A 335 -12.77 -30.13 17.41
CA LYS A 335 -13.92 -30.15 16.47
C LYS A 335 -13.71 -29.26 15.24
N LEU A 336 -13.10 -28.09 15.43
CA LEU A 336 -12.81 -27.18 14.32
C LEU A 336 -11.78 -27.80 13.36
N TRP A 337 -10.73 -28.44 13.87
CA TRP A 337 -9.77 -29.14 13.00
C TRP A 337 -10.42 -30.27 12.22
N THR A 338 -11.33 -31.05 12.83
CA THR A 338 -12.08 -32.09 12.15
C THR A 338 -12.93 -31.50 11.00
N LEU A 339 -13.62 -30.39 11.26
CA LEU A 339 -14.39 -29.67 10.24
C LEU A 339 -13.48 -29.15 9.09
N LEU A 340 -12.35 -28.53 9.45
CA LEU A 340 -11.41 -28.00 8.45
C LEU A 340 -10.81 -29.12 7.61
N ARG A 341 -10.53 -30.29 8.20
CA ARG A 341 -10.08 -31.49 7.48
C ARG A 341 -11.11 -31.98 6.45
N SER A 342 -12.38 -32.02 6.83
CA SER A 342 -13.48 -32.35 5.92
C SER A 342 -13.49 -31.36 4.73
N ILE A 343 -13.48 -30.05 5.01
CA ILE A 343 -13.43 -29.03 3.97
C ILE A 343 -12.24 -29.21 3.01
N VAL A 344 -11.05 -29.49 3.56
CA VAL A 344 -9.84 -29.69 2.72
C VAL A 344 -9.99 -30.90 1.80
N LYS A 345 -10.62 -31.98 2.28
CA LYS A 345 -10.85 -33.19 1.49
C LYS A 345 -11.97 -33.01 0.48
N ASP A 346 -13.12 -32.51 0.92
CA ASP A 346 -14.33 -32.40 0.10
C ASP A 346 -14.14 -31.39 -1.05
N ASP A 347 -13.41 -30.30 -0.79
CA ASP A 347 -13.07 -29.30 -1.79
C ASP A 347 -11.80 -29.63 -2.59
N GLU A 348 -11.10 -30.73 -2.26
CA GLU A 348 -9.81 -31.12 -2.84
C GLU A 348 -8.79 -29.97 -2.82
N LEU A 349 -8.68 -29.29 -1.67
CA LEU A 349 -7.75 -28.18 -1.54
C LEU A 349 -6.31 -28.68 -1.56
N PRO A 350 -5.41 -28.02 -2.34
CA PRO A 350 -4.03 -28.47 -2.44
C PRO A 350 -3.27 -28.19 -1.16
N LEU A 351 -2.49 -29.19 -0.69
CA LEU A 351 -1.52 -28.98 0.38
C LEU A 351 -0.24 -28.39 -0.19
N VAL A 352 0.32 -27.40 0.49
CA VAL A 352 1.54 -26.69 0.08
C VAL A 352 2.48 -26.49 1.28
N PRO A 353 3.80 -26.44 1.07
CA PRO A 353 4.72 -26.04 2.12
C PRO A 353 4.39 -24.62 2.57
N TYR A 354 4.61 -24.32 3.84
CA TYR A 354 4.34 -23.00 4.40
C TYR A 354 4.97 -21.86 3.57
N CYS A 355 4.18 -20.90 3.24
CA CYS A 355 4.59 -19.68 2.54
C CYS A 355 3.73 -18.49 3.00
N GLU A 356 4.20 -17.28 2.73
CA GLU A 356 3.49 -16.04 3.13
C GLU A 356 2.12 -15.85 2.43
N ASN A 357 1.94 -16.49 1.29
CA ASN A 357 0.69 -16.40 0.53
C ASN A 357 -0.31 -17.47 1.00
N SER A 358 -1.24 -17.09 1.84
CA SER A 358 -2.27 -17.98 2.39
C SER A 358 -3.29 -18.50 1.36
N THR A 359 -3.35 -17.91 0.17
CA THR A 359 -4.22 -18.39 -0.92
C THR A 359 -3.52 -19.41 -1.84
N ALA A 360 -2.23 -19.68 -1.62
CA ALA A 360 -1.45 -20.61 -2.43
C ALA A 360 -1.92 -22.07 -2.33
N GLY A 361 -2.41 -22.43 -1.17
CA GLY A 361 -2.92 -23.74 -0.79
C GLY A 361 -3.05 -23.84 0.72
N VAL A 362 -3.42 -24.98 1.24
CA VAL A 362 -3.45 -25.25 2.66
C VAL A 362 -2.03 -25.53 3.16
N HIS A 363 -1.57 -24.73 4.10
CA HIS A 363 -0.21 -24.76 4.59
C HIS A 363 0.04 -25.98 5.47
N ILE A 364 1.12 -26.68 5.21
CA ILE A 364 1.66 -27.75 6.06
C ILE A 364 3.14 -27.52 6.31
N ASP A 365 3.69 -28.29 7.24
CA ASP A 365 5.12 -28.29 7.52
C ASP A 365 5.96 -28.63 6.28
N VAL A 366 7.11 -27.98 6.11
CA VAL A 366 7.97 -28.15 4.96
C VAL A 366 8.58 -29.55 4.87
N TYR A 367 8.97 -30.13 6.02
CA TYR A 367 9.53 -31.47 6.05
C TYR A 367 8.48 -32.50 5.68
N LEU A 368 7.27 -32.35 6.23
CA LEU A 368 6.13 -33.18 5.88
C LEU A 368 5.77 -33.03 4.39
N ALA A 369 5.82 -31.81 3.83
CA ALA A 369 5.59 -31.59 2.42
C ALA A 369 6.61 -32.31 1.52
N ARG A 370 7.87 -32.39 1.95
CA ARG A 370 8.91 -33.19 1.27
C ARG A 370 8.62 -34.69 1.34
N ASP A 371 8.33 -35.19 2.54
CA ASP A 371 8.02 -36.62 2.74
C ASP A 371 6.80 -37.07 1.95
N ARG A 372 5.84 -36.19 1.75
CA ARG A 372 4.64 -36.43 0.92
C ARG A 372 4.87 -36.17 -0.58
N GLY A 373 6.08 -35.84 -1.00
CA GLY A 373 6.44 -35.61 -2.40
C GLY A 373 5.77 -34.37 -3.03
N LEU A 374 5.31 -33.44 -2.20
CA LEU A 374 4.68 -32.21 -2.68
C LEU A 374 5.73 -31.18 -3.15
N ILE A 375 6.95 -31.26 -2.65
CA ILE A 375 8.10 -30.48 -3.11
C ILE A 375 8.91 -31.34 -4.06
N LYS A 376 9.18 -30.79 -5.24
CA LYS A 376 9.96 -31.46 -6.27
C LYS A 376 11.22 -30.67 -6.60
N PRO A 377 12.34 -31.31 -6.90
CA PRO A 377 13.51 -30.60 -7.41
C PRO A 377 13.16 -29.88 -8.72
N ARG A 378 13.64 -28.67 -8.87
CA ARG A 378 13.49 -27.89 -10.09
C ARG A 378 14.45 -28.45 -11.13
N ARG A 379 13.95 -29.28 -12.02
CA ARG A 379 14.78 -29.88 -13.06
C ARG A 379 15.03 -28.95 -14.24
N GLU A 380 14.05 -28.10 -14.54
CA GLU A 380 14.11 -27.21 -15.71
C GLU A 380 13.32 -25.93 -15.49
N TYR A 381 13.86 -24.82 -15.87
CA TYR A 381 13.13 -23.56 -15.97
C TYR A 381 13.48 -22.84 -17.26
N VAL A 382 12.49 -22.14 -17.81
CA VAL A 382 12.69 -21.34 -19.02
C VAL A 382 13.01 -19.91 -18.60
N THR A 383 14.24 -19.49 -18.81
CA THR A 383 14.61 -18.09 -18.66
C THR A 383 14.25 -17.35 -19.94
N ILE A 384 13.35 -16.40 -19.81
CA ILE A 384 13.01 -15.50 -20.92
C ILE A 384 13.99 -14.33 -20.85
N ARG A 385 14.97 -14.31 -21.74
CA ARG A 385 15.84 -13.14 -21.92
C ARG A 385 15.27 -12.25 -23.01
N HIS A 386 15.07 -10.99 -22.65
CA HIS A 386 14.73 -9.96 -23.63
C HIS A 386 16.03 -9.41 -24.20
N ARG A 387 16.23 -9.59 -25.49
CA ARG A 387 17.34 -8.98 -26.23
C ARG A 387 16.84 -7.69 -26.86
N GLU A 388 17.46 -6.56 -26.52
CA GLU A 388 17.26 -5.33 -27.29
C GLU A 388 17.72 -5.58 -28.73
N VAL A 389 16.85 -5.27 -29.68
CA VAL A 389 17.27 -5.20 -31.06
C VAL A 389 18.08 -3.92 -31.20
N ALA A 390 19.34 -4.06 -31.63
CA ALA A 390 20.20 -2.92 -31.85
C ALA A 390 19.50 -1.93 -32.81
N ASP A 391 19.41 -0.70 -32.36
CA ASP A 391 19.05 0.50 -33.08
C ASP A 391 17.82 0.46 -34.00
N PRO A 392 16.61 0.57 -33.45
CA PRO A 392 15.47 0.90 -34.28
C PRO A 392 15.44 2.42 -34.48
N ASP A 393 15.25 2.85 -35.73
CA ASP A 393 14.87 4.20 -36.12
C ASP A 393 13.92 4.85 -35.09
N GLU A 394 14.11 6.11 -34.75
CA GLU A 394 13.28 6.84 -33.77
C GLU A 394 11.78 6.73 -34.04
N GLY A 395 11.39 6.61 -35.31
CA GLY A 395 10.00 6.37 -35.71
C GLY A 395 9.49 4.94 -35.46
N ARG A 396 10.34 4.01 -35.03
CA ARG A 396 10.01 2.60 -34.76
C ARG A 396 10.13 2.22 -33.29
N LEU A 397 10.26 3.16 -32.37
CA LEU A 397 10.27 2.94 -30.91
C LEU A 397 9.12 2.03 -30.44
N TYR A 398 8.02 1.99 -31.18
CA TYR A 398 6.83 1.18 -30.93
C TYR A 398 6.85 -0.20 -31.59
N LYS A 399 7.76 -0.46 -32.50
CA LYS A 399 7.87 -1.72 -33.24
C LYS A 399 9.14 -2.50 -32.94
N ALA A 400 9.93 -2.09 -31.95
CA ALA A 400 11.06 -2.86 -31.48
C ALA A 400 10.56 -4.22 -30.95
N ALA A 401 10.53 -5.19 -31.83
CA ALA A 401 10.27 -6.57 -31.46
C ALA A 401 11.38 -7.00 -30.53
N MET A 402 11.08 -7.13 -29.25
CA MET A 402 11.98 -7.81 -28.34
C MET A 402 12.02 -9.29 -28.73
N ARG A 403 13.15 -9.75 -29.22
CA ARG A 403 13.38 -11.18 -29.40
C ARG A 403 13.45 -11.82 -28.02
N VAL A 404 12.48 -12.64 -27.73
CA VAL A 404 12.46 -13.47 -26.53
C VAL A 404 13.29 -14.72 -26.80
N GLU A 405 14.45 -14.79 -26.22
CA GLU A 405 15.27 -15.99 -26.25
C GLU A 405 14.87 -16.88 -25.07
N ARG A 406 14.29 -18.03 -25.37
CA ARG A 406 13.97 -19.05 -24.37
C ARG A 406 15.19 -19.95 -24.18
N ARG A 407 15.77 -19.94 -23.00
CA ARG A 407 16.86 -20.84 -22.65
C ARG A 407 16.43 -21.78 -21.55
N LEU A 408 16.53 -23.07 -21.78
CA LEU A 408 16.37 -24.06 -20.73
C LEU A 408 17.63 -24.04 -19.86
N VAL A 409 17.44 -23.77 -18.57
CA VAL A 409 18.52 -23.84 -17.57
C VAL A 409 18.15 -24.93 -16.58
N VAL A 410 19.03 -25.90 -16.41
CA VAL A 410 18.88 -26.95 -15.40
C VAL A 410 19.54 -26.46 -14.12
N ASP A 411 18.76 -26.35 -13.05
CA ASP A 411 19.25 -26.02 -11.70
C ASP A 411 18.96 -27.18 -10.77
N ASN A 412 20.00 -27.93 -10.45
CA ASN A 412 19.90 -29.15 -9.64
C ASN A 412 19.59 -28.89 -8.15
N ASN A 413 19.69 -27.63 -7.69
CA ASN A 413 19.53 -27.24 -6.28
C ASN A 413 18.23 -26.48 -5.99
N ALA A 414 17.44 -26.15 -6.99
CA ALA A 414 16.18 -25.45 -6.79
C ALA A 414 15.02 -26.42 -6.56
N GLU A 415 14.20 -26.12 -5.58
CA GLU A 415 12.98 -26.86 -5.27
C GLU A 415 11.73 -26.08 -5.70
N MET A 416 10.68 -26.79 -6.08
CA MET A 416 9.41 -26.21 -6.49
C MET A 416 8.23 -26.97 -5.90
N TYR A 417 7.14 -26.26 -5.67
CA TYR A 417 5.86 -26.84 -5.27
C TYR A 417 4.72 -26.28 -6.11
N LYS A 418 3.61 -27.01 -6.19
CA LYS A 418 2.44 -26.61 -6.98
C LYS A 418 1.42 -25.89 -6.11
N ALA A 419 1.13 -24.62 -6.45
CA ALA A 419 0.28 -23.72 -5.66
C ALA A 419 -0.72 -22.95 -6.51
N TYR A 420 -1.72 -22.35 -5.88
CA TYR A 420 -2.52 -21.31 -6.50
C TYR A 420 -1.72 -20.03 -6.63
N VAL A 421 -1.51 -19.58 -7.85
CA VAL A 421 -0.81 -18.34 -8.17
C VAL A 421 -1.83 -17.32 -8.68
N PRO A 422 -1.87 -16.10 -8.12
CA PRO A 422 -2.72 -15.07 -8.65
C PRO A 422 -2.33 -14.75 -10.09
N VAL A 423 -3.31 -14.80 -10.99
CA VAL A 423 -3.14 -14.36 -12.37
C VAL A 423 -3.24 -12.85 -12.37
N ALA A 424 -2.23 -12.22 -11.84
CA ALA A 424 -2.11 -10.79 -11.81
C ALA A 424 -0.94 -10.37 -12.66
N SER A 425 -1.06 -9.21 -13.16
CA SER A 425 -0.14 -8.63 -14.08
C SER A 425 0.14 -7.19 -13.66
N SER A 426 1.32 -6.83 -13.20
CA SER A 426 1.74 -5.47 -12.89
C SER A 426 3.01 -5.08 -13.65
N VAL A 427 3.16 -3.84 -14.11
CA VAL A 427 4.43 -3.35 -14.65
C VAL A 427 5.15 -2.54 -13.59
N ARG A 428 6.35 -2.95 -13.21
CA ARG A 428 7.26 -2.10 -12.42
C ARG A 428 8.14 -1.32 -13.40
N VAL A 429 8.03 -0.01 -13.33
CA VAL A 429 8.90 0.89 -14.08
C VAL A 429 10.03 1.31 -13.14
N SER A 430 11.26 0.90 -13.44
CA SER A 430 12.39 1.02 -12.51
C SER A 430 13.27 2.25 -12.72
N ASP A 431 13.25 2.84 -13.90
CA ASP A 431 14.12 3.97 -14.25
C ASP A 431 13.36 5.13 -14.91
N ALA A 432 13.96 6.32 -14.92
CA ALA A 432 13.33 7.53 -15.44
C ALA A 432 13.06 7.46 -16.94
N ARG A 433 13.95 6.83 -17.71
CA ARG A 433 13.78 6.69 -19.17
C ARG A 433 12.60 5.76 -19.48
N THR A 434 12.50 4.65 -18.77
CA THR A 434 11.39 3.72 -18.93
C THR A 434 10.07 4.34 -18.49
N LYS A 435 10.08 5.17 -17.42
CA LYS A 435 8.91 5.95 -17.01
C LYS A 435 8.51 6.97 -18.06
N ALA A 436 9.46 7.68 -18.65
CA ALA A 436 9.21 8.64 -19.71
C ALA A 436 8.59 7.96 -20.94
N LEU A 437 9.15 6.85 -21.38
CA LEU A 437 8.61 6.06 -22.49
C LEU A 437 7.19 5.57 -22.18
N TRP A 438 6.96 5.11 -20.96
CA TRP A 438 5.64 4.66 -20.55
C TRP A 438 4.61 5.79 -20.51
N PHE A 439 5.01 7.00 -20.05
CA PHE A 439 4.19 8.21 -20.12
C PHE A 439 3.85 8.61 -21.56
N LEU A 440 4.85 8.66 -22.43
CA LEU A 440 4.67 8.98 -23.85
C LEU A 440 3.72 8.00 -24.53
N GLN A 441 3.83 6.73 -24.20
CA GLN A 441 2.96 5.69 -24.75
C GLN A 441 1.54 5.79 -24.27
N ALA A 442 1.35 6.00 -22.96
CA ALA A 442 0.02 6.18 -22.41
C ALA A 442 -0.70 7.38 -23.06
N ILE A 443 0.04 8.47 -23.31
CA ILE A 443 -0.48 9.64 -24.00
C ILE A 443 -0.81 9.32 -25.46
N GLN A 444 0.05 8.62 -26.18
CA GLN A 444 -0.20 8.26 -27.57
C GLN A 444 -1.36 7.28 -27.74
N MET A 445 -1.51 6.34 -26.80
CA MET A 445 -2.67 5.44 -26.78
C MET A 445 -3.97 6.20 -26.54
N ASP A 446 -3.96 7.21 -25.68
CA ASP A 446 -5.11 8.09 -25.45
C ASP A 446 -5.40 8.93 -26.73
N LEU A 447 -4.33 9.33 -27.45
CA LEU A 447 -4.39 10.06 -28.71
C LEU A 447 -5.00 9.26 -29.87
N SER A 448 -4.79 7.95 -29.89
CA SER A 448 -5.27 7.11 -31.00
C SER A 448 -6.73 6.64 -30.84
N LYS A 449 -7.41 6.99 -29.75
CA LYS A 449 -8.68 6.42 -29.34
C LYS A 449 -9.86 7.38 -29.19
N GLU A 450 -9.82 8.54 -29.84
CA GLU A 450 -11.00 9.38 -29.89
C GLU A 450 -12.18 8.75 -30.68
N GLU A 451 -11.96 7.67 -31.43
CA GLU A 451 -12.97 7.09 -32.33
C GLU A 451 -13.65 5.80 -31.87
N GLU A 452 -13.15 5.09 -30.86
CA GLU A 452 -13.80 3.83 -30.42
C GLU A 452 -13.89 3.70 -28.90
N ARG A 453 -15.03 4.04 -28.35
CA ARG A 453 -15.41 3.68 -26.98
C ARG A 453 -15.92 2.23 -26.91
N SER A 454 -15.05 1.27 -27.08
CA SER A 454 -15.33 -0.12 -26.67
C SER A 454 -14.92 -0.33 -25.22
N PRO A 455 -15.58 -1.20 -24.44
CA PRO A 455 -15.16 -1.56 -23.09
C PRO A 455 -13.80 -2.25 -23.16
N TYR A 456 -12.79 -1.48 -22.95
CA TYR A 456 -11.43 -1.81 -23.27
C TYR A 456 -10.79 -2.62 -22.15
N SER A 457 -10.39 -3.86 -22.42
CA SER A 457 -9.50 -4.59 -21.54
C SER A 457 -8.07 -4.07 -21.74
N PRO A 458 -7.50 -3.35 -20.77
CA PRO A 458 -6.11 -2.87 -20.85
C PRO A 458 -5.09 -3.99 -21.11
N ARG A 459 -5.46 -5.21 -20.72
CA ARG A 459 -4.68 -6.42 -20.93
C ARG A 459 -4.50 -6.72 -22.42
N THR A 460 -5.54 -6.62 -23.21
CA THR A 460 -5.53 -6.86 -24.65
C THR A 460 -4.67 -5.83 -25.37
N CYS A 461 -4.77 -4.56 -24.99
CA CYS A 461 -4.03 -3.48 -25.64
C CYS A 461 -2.52 -3.62 -25.57
N TRP A 462 -2.01 -3.98 -24.41
CA TRP A 462 -0.58 -4.07 -24.20
C TRP A 462 0.03 -5.37 -24.76
N LEU A 463 -0.71 -6.46 -24.68
CA LEU A 463 -0.25 -7.77 -25.14
C LEU A 463 -0.44 -7.95 -26.65
N ASP A 464 -1.58 -7.58 -27.20
CA ASP A 464 -1.92 -7.81 -28.61
C ASP A 464 -1.22 -6.85 -29.56
N LYS A 465 -0.89 -5.62 -29.12
CA LYS A 465 -0.11 -4.67 -29.92
C LYS A 465 1.41 -4.85 -29.83
N GLY A 466 1.87 -5.88 -29.11
CA GLY A 466 3.29 -6.23 -28.99
C GLY A 466 4.13 -5.13 -28.34
N PHE A 467 3.46 -4.17 -27.65
CA PHE A 467 4.11 -3.02 -27.10
C PHE A 467 4.91 -3.34 -25.83
N ARG A 468 6.20 -3.13 -25.85
CA ARG A 468 7.11 -3.26 -24.71
C ARG A 468 8.08 -2.07 -24.68
N PRO A 469 8.26 -1.42 -23.51
CA PRO A 469 9.22 -0.32 -23.42
C PRO A 469 10.63 -0.79 -23.77
N ARG A 470 11.34 -0.02 -24.59
CA ARG A 470 12.74 -0.28 -24.94
C ARG A 470 13.59 -0.20 -23.66
N GLY A 471 14.48 -1.17 -23.44
CA GLY A 471 15.34 -1.20 -22.27
C GLY A 471 14.68 -1.67 -20.97
N ALA A 472 13.44 -2.16 -21.02
CA ALA A 472 12.82 -2.80 -19.87
C ALA A 472 13.52 -4.13 -19.59
N ARG A 473 14.08 -4.26 -18.39
CA ARG A 473 14.62 -5.53 -17.91
C ARG A 473 13.47 -6.48 -17.58
N GLU A 474 13.75 -7.79 -17.59
CA GLU A 474 12.79 -8.85 -17.27
C GLU A 474 12.08 -8.62 -15.92
N SER A 475 12.80 -8.04 -14.95
CA SER A 475 12.27 -7.64 -13.64
C SER A 475 11.30 -6.44 -13.66
N THR A 476 11.17 -5.73 -14.78
CA THR A 476 10.32 -4.53 -14.93
C THR A 476 8.99 -4.81 -15.62
N LEU A 477 8.86 -5.96 -16.28
CA LEU A 477 7.62 -6.37 -16.93
C LEU A 477 6.79 -7.16 -15.94
N VAL A 478 5.98 -6.47 -15.22
CA VAL A 478 4.98 -7.10 -14.38
C VAL A 478 3.63 -6.66 -14.90
N PRO A 479 2.74 -7.53 -14.95
CA PRO A 479 1.48 -7.44 -15.60
C PRO A 479 0.49 -6.44 -15.00
N ILE A 480 -0.56 -6.14 -15.72
CA ILE A 480 -1.62 -5.20 -15.39
C ILE A 480 -2.61 -5.86 -14.42
N ILE A 481 -2.89 -5.23 -13.29
CA ILE A 481 -3.88 -5.72 -12.34
C ILE A 481 -5.28 -5.51 -12.92
N SER A 482 -5.97 -6.59 -13.25
CA SER A 482 -7.41 -6.53 -13.42
C SER A 482 -8.08 -6.51 -12.03
N SER A 483 -9.24 -5.88 -11.91
CA SER A 483 -10.03 -5.88 -10.67
C SER A 483 -10.49 -7.28 -10.24
N HIS A 484 -10.36 -8.26 -11.10
CA HIS A 484 -10.64 -9.67 -10.84
C HIS A 484 -9.36 -10.48 -10.96
N VAL A 485 -8.75 -10.73 -9.81
CA VAL A 485 -7.60 -11.65 -9.72
C VAL A 485 -8.13 -13.08 -9.86
N GLY A 486 -7.87 -13.69 -11.02
CA GLY A 486 -8.04 -15.13 -11.18
C GLY A 486 -6.88 -15.86 -10.50
N TYR A 487 -7.10 -17.13 -10.14
CA TYR A 487 -6.03 -18.00 -9.67
C TYR A 487 -5.85 -19.17 -10.66
N LYS A 488 -4.59 -19.54 -10.90
CA LYS A 488 -4.24 -20.78 -11.61
C LYS A 488 -3.35 -21.63 -10.73
N ARG A 489 -3.38 -22.96 -10.89
CA ARG A 489 -2.37 -23.83 -10.27
C ARG A 489 -1.11 -23.82 -11.12
N ASP A 490 0.00 -23.44 -10.52
CA ASP A 490 1.30 -23.39 -11.20
C ASP A 490 2.43 -23.80 -10.24
N TRP A 491 3.60 -24.11 -10.81
CA TRP A 491 4.79 -24.42 -10.04
C TRP A 491 5.44 -23.13 -9.52
N VAL A 492 5.75 -23.11 -8.23
CA VAL A 492 6.36 -21.97 -7.53
C VAL A 492 7.70 -22.41 -6.95
N ALA A 493 8.71 -21.56 -7.09
CA ALA A 493 10.02 -21.80 -6.51
C ALA A 493 9.95 -21.75 -4.99
N PHE A 494 10.53 -22.74 -4.33
CA PHE A 494 10.64 -22.80 -2.88
C PHE A 494 11.87 -22.02 -2.40
N ASN A 495 11.69 -21.15 -1.44
CA ASN A 495 12.78 -20.40 -0.82
C ASN A 495 13.07 -20.95 0.59
N PRO A 496 14.13 -21.76 0.76
CA PRO A 496 14.44 -22.40 2.03
C PRO A 496 14.83 -21.43 3.15
N ARG A 497 15.20 -20.19 2.83
CA ARG A 497 15.57 -19.19 3.85
C ARG A 497 14.40 -18.71 4.70
N ARG A 498 13.16 -19.00 4.30
CA ARG A 498 11.93 -18.64 5.03
C ARG A 498 11.44 -19.73 5.97
N VAL A 499 12.16 -20.85 6.06
CA VAL A 499 11.80 -21.99 6.93
C VAL A 499 12.01 -21.69 8.42
N ALA A 500 12.88 -20.74 8.76
CA ALA A 500 13.20 -20.39 10.13
C ALA A 500 12.03 -19.79 10.95
N ASP A 501 11.03 -19.24 10.28
CA ASP A 501 9.86 -18.61 10.92
C ASP A 501 8.62 -19.53 10.89
N HIS A 502 8.83 -20.83 10.94
CA HIS A 502 7.78 -21.84 10.77
C HIS A 502 6.84 -21.90 12.00
N PRO A 503 5.54 -21.64 11.86
CA PRO A 503 4.62 -21.75 12.97
C PRO A 503 4.52 -23.20 13.48
N PRO A 504 4.71 -23.46 14.78
CA PRO A 504 4.79 -24.83 15.32
C PRO A 504 3.55 -25.70 15.05
N HIS A 505 2.35 -25.08 14.95
CA HIS A 505 1.11 -25.82 14.71
C HIS A 505 1.06 -26.50 13.33
N LEU A 506 1.86 -26.06 12.34
CA LEU A 506 1.81 -26.60 10.98
C LEU A 506 2.27 -28.05 10.87
N PHE A 507 3.16 -28.49 11.74
CA PHE A 507 3.58 -29.89 11.80
C PHE A 507 2.39 -30.78 12.22
N TRP A 508 1.80 -30.52 13.36
CA TRP A 508 0.65 -31.28 13.89
C TRP A 508 -0.58 -31.19 12.99
N TRP A 509 -0.83 -30.00 12.45
CA TRP A 509 -1.91 -29.77 11.49
C TRP A 509 -1.71 -30.60 10.21
N GLY A 510 -0.51 -30.59 9.66
CA GLY A 510 -0.18 -31.35 8.46
C GLY A 510 -0.30 -32.86 8.67
N GLU A 511 0.20 -33.38 9.77
CA GLU A 511 0.03 -34.78 10.13
C GLU A 511 -1.44 -35.15 10.27
N TRP A 512 -2.21 -34.33 10.96
CA TRP A 512 -3.66 -34.52 11.11
C TRP A 512 -4.39 -34.55 9.76
N LEU A 513 -4.06 -33.64 8.86
CA LEU A 513 -4.64 -33.62 7.52
C LEU A 513 -4.33 -34.84 6.69
N THR A 514 -3.15 -35.40 6.84
CA THR A 514 -2.64 -36.51 6.01
C THR A 514 -2.83 -37.88 6.62
N ALA A 515 -3.21 -37.95 7.91
CA ALA A 515 -3.48 -39.21 8.58
C ALA A 515 -4.61 -40.02 7.89
N PRO A 516 -4.53 -41.36 7.85
CA PRO A 516 -5.66 -42.20 7.42
C PRO A 516 -6.91 -41.88 8.27
N GLN A 517 -8.09 -41.94 7.67
CA GLN A 517 -9.31 -41.97 8.49
C GLN A 517 -9.35 -43.30 9.20
N THR A 518 -9.14 -43.30 10.49
CA THR A 518 -9.64 -44.41 11.36
C THR A 518 -11.12 -44.13 11.53
N ASP A 519 -11.96 -45.01 10.98
CA ASP A 519 -13.39 -45.02 11.22
C ASP A 519 -13.59 -45.11 12.76
N GLN A 520 -14.00 -43.99 13.37
CA GLN A 520 -14.59 -43.95 14.71
C GLN A 520 -15.95 -43.28 14.63
#